data_46fac3890646d067a5c9b87b85fffde1
#
_entry.id   46fac3890646d067a5c9b87b85fffde1
#
_cell.length_a   1.000
_cell.length_b   1.000
_cell.length_c   1.000
_cell.angle_alpha   90.00
_cell.angle_beta   90.00
_cell.angle_gamma   90.00
#
_symmetry.space_group_name_H-M   'P 1'
#
loop_
_entity.id
_entity.type
_entity.pdbx_description
1 polymer ?
#
loop_
_entity_poly.entity_id
_entity_poly.type
_entity_poly.pdbx_seq_one_letter_code
_entity_poly.pdbx_strand_id
1 'polypeptide(L)'
;MSAFAPVHTTGAMRRDTYETVEIDAGSCFGTNIGKLDMDGVANRIEDIGPQPHSFDIERATKENPDYRSVAWSGRYLQVTLMSIPVGGDIGLESHPQTDQFLRLDAGRGLVQMGVGKDQLTFEKEVSDGWCVVVPAGTWHNITNTGTTPMQVYAIYAPAHHAPGKVQATESVAEADKDDEPAAWSVQPGHAPDKHG
;
A
#
# COMPACT_ATOMS: atom_id res chain seq x y z
N MET A 1 -6.53 43.48 -45.04
CA MET A 1 -6.63 44.23 -43.80
C MET A 1 -8.06 44.13 -43.33
N SER A 2 -8.34 43.24 -42.37
CA SER A 2 -9.69 43.08 -41.81
C SER A 2 -9.52 43.04 -40.29
N ALA A 3 -10.08 44.04 -39.65
CA ALA A 3 -9.97 44.28 -38.22
C ALA A 3 -11.00 43.41 -37.46
N PHE A 4 -10.56 42.65 -36.48
CA PHE A 4 -11.44 41.96 -35.50
C PHE A 4 -11.74 42.94 -34.35
N ALA A 5 -13.00 43.17 -34.13
CA ALA A 5 -13.54 43.89 -32.96
C ALA A 5 -13.72 42.93 -31.78
N PRO A 6 -13.48 43.34 -30.52
CA PRO A 6 -13.73 42.50 -29.34
C PRO A 6 -15.22 42.58 -28.95
N VAL A 7 -15.79 41.38 -28.70
CA VAL A 7 -17.15 41.25 -28.12
C VAL A 7 -17.01 41.29 -26.60
N HIS A 8 -17.54 42.36 -25.99
CA HIS A 8 -17.75 42.43 -24.54
C HIS A 8 -19.06 41.70 -24.19
N THR A 9 -18.99 40.60 -23.51
CA THR A 9 -20.12 39.98 -22.82
C THR A 9 -20.02 40.27 -21.31
N THR A 10 -20.81 41.21 -20.86
CA THR A 10 -21.10 41.44 -19.44
C THR A 10 -22.06 40.37 -18.96
N GLY A 11 -21.55 39.31 -18.37
CA GLY A 11 -22.32 38.31 -17.64
C GLY A 11 -22.44 38.72 -16.17
N ALA A 12 -23.65 39.09 -15.74
CA ALA A 12 -23.96 39.37 -14.34
C ALA A 12 -23.79 38.09 -13.51
N MET A 13 -22.89 38.12 -12.56
CA MET A 13 -22.74 37.08 -11.52
C MET A 13 -24.01 37.13 -10.63
N ARG A 14 -24.82 36.09 -10.70
CA ARG A 14 -25.86 35.85 -9.69
C ARG A 14 -25.14 35.47 -8.40
N ARG A 15 -25.38 36.22 -7.35
CA ARG A 15 -25.01 35.82 -5.98
C ARG A 15 -26.02 34.76 -5.58
N ASP A 16 -25.61 33.50 -5.57
CA ASP A 16 -26.38 32.48 -4.89
C ASP A 16 -26.24 32.71 -3.39
N THR A 17 -27.36 33.04 -2.78
CA THR A 17 -27.53 33.12 -1.33
C THR A 17 -27.40 31.74 -0.77
N TYR A 18 -26.29 31.47 -0.11
CA TYR A 18 -26.17 30.26 0.72
C TYR A 18 -27.12 30.44 1.92
N GLU A 19 -28.21 29.69 1.94
CA GLU A 19 -28.97 29.47 3.16
C GLU A 19 -28.04 28.78 4.18
N THR A 20 -27.75 29.48 5.27
CA THR A 20 -27.12 28.88 6.42
C THR A 20 -28.12 27.94 7.07
N VAL A 21 -27.98 26.66 6.78
CA VAL A 21 -28.61 25.61 7.59
C VAL A 21 -27.90 25.57 8.92
N GLU A 22 -28.54 26.03 9.96
CA GLU A 22 -28.07 25.77 11.34
C GLU A 22 -28.15 24.27 11.57
N ILE A 23 -26.98 23.61 11.54
CA ILE A 23 -26.86 22.22 11.93
C ILE A 23 -26.68 22.22 13.44
N ASP A 24 -27.66 21.63 14.13
CA ASP A 24 -27.60 21.34 15.56
C ASP A 24 -26.27 20.64 15.89
N ALA A 25 -25.53 21.23 16.83
CA ALA A 25 -24.18 20.78 17.24
C ALA A 25 -24.16 19.39 17.95
N GLY A 26 -25.19 18.59 17.77
CA GLY A 26 -25.38 17.27 18.38
C GLY A 26 -25.26 16.07 17.47
N SER A 27 -25.03 16.24 16.15
CA SER A 27 -25.02 15.06 15.26
C SER A 27 -24.05 15.21 14.10
N CYS A 28 -23.13 14.28 14.02
CA CYS A 28 -22.41 13.84 12.83
C CYS A 28 -21.31 14.74 12.24
N PHE A 29 -20.19 14.88 12.94
CA PHE A 29 -18.92 14.72 12.25
C PHE A 29 -18.45 13.29 12.47
N GLY A 30 -18.83 12.38 11.58
CA GLY A 30 -18.18 11.10 11.43
C GLY A 30 -16.79 11.33 10.82
N THR A 31 -15.84 11.80 11.64
CA THR A 31 -14.43 11.51 11.39
C THR A 31 -14.31 10.00 11.53
N ASN A 32 -14.01 9.32 10.43
CA ASN A 32 -13.51 7.94 10.45
C ASN A 32 -12.11 7.94 11.11
N ILE A 33 -12.06 8.36 12.37
CA ILE A 33 -10.99 8.07 13.28
C ILE A 33 -11.23 6.62 13.66
N GLY A 34 -10.28 5.74 13.32
CA GLY A 34 -10.35 4.32 13.64
C GLY A 34 -10.87 4.11 15.05
N LYS A 35 -12.18 3.87 15.13
CA LYS A 35 -12.84 3.48 16.35
C LYS A 35 -12.43 2.04 16.52
N LEU A 36 -11.66 1.75 17.57
CA LEU A 36 -11.69 0.40 18.11
C LEU A 36 -13.17 0.11 18.30
N ASP A 37 -13.69 -0.86 17.58
CA ASP A 37 -15.00 -1.38 17.88
C ASP A 37 -14.93 -1.94 19.29
N MET A 38 -16.07 -2.02 19.96
CA MET A 38 -16.18 -2.38 21.38
C MET A 38 -15.56 -3.76 21.69
N ASP A 39 -15.12 -4.50 20.68
CA ASP A 39 -14.52 -5.82 20.74
C ASP A 39 -12.98 -5.81 20.62
N GLY A 40 -12.33 -4.63 20.52
CA GLY A 40 -10.87 -4.50 20.45
C GLY A 40 -10.25 -4.97 19.11
N VAL A 41 -11.06 -5.11 18.06
CA VAL A 41 -10.59 -5.47 16.72
C VAL A 41 -9.98 -4.24 16.07
N ALA A 42 -8.70 -4.33 15.69
CA ALA A 42 -8.01 -3.27 14.93
C ALA A 42 -8.79 -2.98 13.64
N ASN A 43 -8.97 -1.69 13.33
CA ASN A 43 -9.68 -1.26 12.12
C ASN A 43 -8.79 -1.53 10.90
N ARG A 44 -8.91 -2.74 10.34
CA ARG A 44 -8.18 -3.14 9.13
C ARG A 44 -8.76 -2.46 7.90
N ILE A 45 -7.90 -2.09 6.95
CA ILE A 45 -8.35 -1.72 5.62
C ILE A 45 -8.90 -2.97 4.93
N GLU A 46 -10.11 -2.87 4.39
CA GLU A 46 -10.72 -3.91 3.59
C GLU A 46 -10.22 -3.80 2.13
N ASP A 47 -9.78 -4.90 1.55
CA ASP A 47 -9.44 -4.97 0.14
C ASP A 47 -10.72 -4.96 -0.72
N ILE A 48 -11.04 -3.82 -1.29
CA ILE A 48 -12.18 -3.66 -2.20
C ILE A 48 -11.77 -3.71 -3.67
N GLY A 49 -10.53 -4.14 -3.95
CA GLY A 49 -10.04 -4.25 -5.34
C GLY A 49 -10.89 -5.18 -6.19
N PRO A 50 -10.98 -4.91 -7.50
CA PRO A 50 -10.35 -3.85 -8.26
C PRO A 50 -11.12 -2.52 -8.32
N GLN A 51 -12.04 -2.25 -7.37
CA GLN A 51 -12.79 -1.00 -7.33
C GLN A 51 -11.86 0.18 -6.99
N PRO A 52 -12.15 1.39 -7.53
CA PRO A 52 -11.41 2.59 -7.13
C PRO A 52 -11.46 2.80 -5.62
N HIS A 53 -10.31 3.10 -5.02
CA HIS A 53 -10.19 3.33 -3.58
C HIS A 53 -9.26 4.50 -3.28
N SER A 54 -9.47 5.15 -2.14
CA SER A 54 -8.61 6.22 -1.62
C SER A 54 -8.58 6.13 -0.09
N PHE A 55 -7.40 6.02 0.49
CA PHE A 55 -7.19 5.96 1.93
C PHE A 55 -5.85 6.58 2.32
N ASP A 56 -5.73 6.98 3.57
CA ASP A 56 -4.47 7.46 4.15
C ASP A 56 -3.54 6.27 4.37
N ILE A 57 -2.62 6.06 3.42
CA ILE A 57 -1.75 4.88 3.41
C ILE A 57 -0.75 4.89 4.56
N GLU A 58 -0.22 6.07 4.94
CA GLU A 58 0.73 6.19 6.05
C GLU A 58 0.07 5.80 7.37
N ARG A 59 -1.14 6.32 7.61
CA ARG A 59 -1.91 5.97 8.80
C ARG A 59 -2.27 4.49 8.81
N ALA A 60 -2.78 3.96 7.70
CA ALA A 60 -3.13 2.54 7.58
C ALA A 60 -1.92 1.63 7.84
N THR A 61 -0.74 1.99 7.32
CA THR A 61 0.51 1.27 7.54
C THR A 61 0.90 1.30 9.02
N LYS A 62 0.88 2.48 9.65
CA LYS A 62 1.26 2.65 11.07
C LYS A 62 0.31 1.94 12.05
N GLU A 63 -0.97 1.87 11.69
CA GLU A 63 -2.01 1.22 12.52
C GLU A 63 -2.18 -0.28 12.21
N ASN A 64 -1.54 -0.82 11.16
CA ASN A 64 -1.64 -2.23 10.81
C ASN A 64 -1.01 -3.13 11.87
N PRO A 65 -1.77 -4.04 12.51
CA PRO A 65 -1.24 -4.93 13.53
C PRO A 65 -0.70 -6.24 12.98
N ASP A 66 -1.05 -6.57 11.74
CA ASP A 66 -0.77 -7.88 11.14
C ASP A 66 0.62 -7.92 10.51
N TYR A 67 1.24 -9.09 10.52
CA TYR A 67 2.50 -9.31 9.83
C TYR A 67 2.38 -8.94 8.35
N ARG A 68 1.27 -9.35 7.68
CA ARG A 68 0.92 -8.92 6.32
C ARG A 68 -0.60 -8.85 6.16
N SER A 69 -1.09 -7.79 5.55
CA SER A 69 -2.48 -7.67 5.11
C SER A 69 -2.55 -7.02 3.74
N VAL A 70 -3.40 -7.56 2.86
CA VAL A 70 -3.66 -6.97 1.54
C VAL A 70 -4.65 -5.83 1.71
N ALA A 71 -4.24 -4.62 1.32
CA ALA A 71 -5.05 -3.41 1.44
C ALA A 71 -5.82 -3.08 0.16
N TRP A 72 -5.29 -3.46 -1.00
CA TRP A 72 -5.96 -3.27 -2.29
C TRP A 72 -5.33 -4.14 -3.37
N SER A 73 -6.17 -4.81 -4.17
CA SER A 73 -5.75 -5.68 -5.28
C SER A 73 -6.25 -5.15 -6.61
N GLY A 74 -5.35 -4.85 -7.53
CA GLY A 74 -5.63 -4.38 -8.87
C GLY A 74 -5.24 -5.39 -9.95
N ARG A 75 -5.51 -5.00 -11.22
CA ARG A 75 -5.13 -5.84 -12.36
C ARG A 75 -3.61 -5.95 -12.54
N TYR A 76 -2.87 -4.86 -12.26
CA TYR A 76 -1.43 -4.74 -12.56
C TYR A 76 -0.58 -4.47 -11.32
N LEU A 77 -1.18 -4.15 -10.20
CA LEU A 77 -0.48 -3.93 -8.94
C LEU A 77 -1.33 -4.33 -7.75
N GLN A 78 -0.67 -4.53 -6.62
CA GLN A 78 -1.31 -4.83 -5.34
C GLN A 78 -0.60 -4.07 -4.23
N VAL A 79 -1.37 -3.58 -3.26
CA VAL A 79 -0.85 -2.89 -2.08
C VAL A 79 -1.02 -3.78 -0.86
N THR A 80 0.05 -4.00 -0.12
CA THR A 80 0.05 -4.72 1.17
C THR A 80 0.62 -3.86 2.28
N LEU A 81 0.17 -4.10 3.50
CA LEU A 81 0.66 -3.48 4.72
C LEU A 81 1.33 -4.56 5.57
N MET A 82 2.44 -4.23 6.23
CA MET A 82 3.19 -5.17 7.06
C MET A 82 3.61 -4.53 8.38
N SER A 83 3.54 -5.32 9.45
CA SER A 83 4.09 -5.00 10.76
C SER A 83 5.12 -6.06 11.12
N ILE A 84 6.40 -5.70 10.99
CA ILE A 84 7.52 -6.61 11.23
C ILE A 84 7.99 -6.46 12.67
N PRO A 85 7.93 -7.51 13.50
CA PRO A 85 8.33 -7.43 14.90
C PRO A 85 9.82 -7.14 15.06
N VAL A 86 10.23 -6.70 16.24
CA VAL A 86 11.64 -6.46 16.54
C VAL A 86 12.45 -7.73 16.33
N GLY A 87 13.50 -7.65 15.53
CA GLY A 87 14.37 -8.77 15.15
C GLY A 87 13.78 -9.73 14.12
N GLY A 88 12.50 -9.51 13.70
CA GLY A 88 11.89 -10.23 12.57
C GLY A 88 12.27 -9.61 11.22
N ASP A 89 11.86 -10.23 10.14
CA ASP A 89 12.12 -9.78 8.79
C ASP A 89 10.97 -10.12 7.82
N ILE A 90 11.09 -9.75 6.55
CA ILE A 90 10.08 -10.04 5.52
C ILE A 90 10.20 -11.46 4.94
N GLY A 91 11.24 -12.20 5.32
CA GLY A 91 11.67 -13.45 4.68
C GLY A 91 12.64 -13.21 3.52
N LEU A 92 13.73 -13.99 3.46
CA LEU A 92 14.65 -13.93 2.32
C LEU A 92 13.96 -14.53 1.09
N GLU A 93 13.55 -13.70 0.16
CA GLU A 93 12.72 -14.07 -0.98
C GLU A 93 13.22 -13.49 -2.31
N SER A 94 12.70 -13.99 -3.40
CA SER A 94 12.89 -13.45 -4.74
C SER A 94 11.62 -13.68 -5.56
N HIS A 95 11.15 -12.63 -6.25
CA HIS A 95 9.98 -12.69 -7.14
C HIS A 95 10.46 -12.62 -8.59
N PRO A 96 10.58 -13.74 -9.32
CA PRO A 96 11.23 -13.77 -10.63
C PRO A 96 10.61 -12.85 -11.68
N GLN A 97 9.33 -12.50 -11.51
CA GLN A 97 8.53 -11.80 -12.53
C GLN A 97 7.70 -10.64 -11.95
N THR A 98 8.04 -10.20 -10.73
CA THR A 98 7.33 -9.12 -10.03
C THR A 98 8.36 -8.12 -9.52
N ASP A 99 8.21 -6.86 -9.94
CA ASP A 99 8.90 -5.75 -9.29
C ASP A 99 8.20 -5.42 -7.98
N GLN A 100 8.96 -5.02 -6.98
CA GLN A 100 8.41 -4.66 -5.69
C GLN A 100 8.94 -3.30 -5.24
N PHE A 101 8.04 -2.48 -4.74
CA PHE A 101 8.36 -1.23 -4.05
C PHE A 101 7.93 -1.38 -2.59
N LEU A 102 8.83 -1.07 -1.65
CA LEU A 102 8.51 -1.04 -0.23
C LEU A 102 8.82 0.35 0.31
N ARG A 103 8.01 0.82 1.28
CA ARG A 103 8.31 2.04 2.02
C ARG A 103 8.09 1.82 3.51
N LEU A 104 9.05 2.31 4.29
CA LEU A 104 8.96 2.32 5.74
C LEU A 104 8.23 3.59 6.18
N ASP A 105 7.16 3.43 6.94
CA ASP A 105 6.40 4.52 7.56
C ASP A 105 6.65 4.61 9.07
N ALA A 106 7.31 3.59 9.68
CA ALA A 106 7.87 3.64 11.02
C ALA A 106 8.96 2.59 11.23
N GLY A 107 9.84 2.84 12.19
CA GLY A 107 10.90 1.92 12.58
C GLY A 107 12.17 2.09 11.75
N ARG A 108 13.03 1.08 11.79
CA ARG A 108 14.28 0.99 11.03
C ARG A 108 14.59 -0.45 10.67
N GLY A 109 15.30 -0.64 9.57
CA GLY A 109 15.70 -1.97 9.12
C GLY A 109 17.01 -1.98 8.37
N LEU A 110 17.53 -3.19 8.17
CA LEU A 110 18.64 -3.49 7.29
C LEU A 110 18.11 -4.16 6.03
N VAL A 111 18.30 -3.51 4.90
CA VAL A 111 18.01 -4.06 3.57
C VAL A 111 19.22 -4.81 3.07
N GLN A 112 19.01 -6.02 2.59
CA GLN A 112 20.04 -6.83 1.93
C GLN A 112 19.46 -7.35 0.60
N MET A 113 20.19 -7.13 -0.51
CA MET A 113 19.75 -7.54 -1.84
C MET A 113 20.92 -8.09 -2.67
N GLY A 114 20.60 -8.97 -3.63
CA GLY A 114 21.62 -9.51 -4.53
C GLY A 114 21.09 -10.46 -5.58
N VAL A 115 22.02 -11.00 -6.36
CA VAL A 115 21.72 -11.89 -7.49
C VAL A 115 21.44 -13.34 -7.07
N GLY A 116 21.68 -13.67 -5.83
CA GLY A 116 21.50 -15.02 -5.30
C GLY A 116 21.35 -15.01 -3.78
N LYS A 117 20.76 -16.08 -3.28
CA LYS A 117 20.51 -16.33 -1.84
C LYS A 117 21.75 -16.12 -0.97
N ASP A 118 22.90 -16.54 -1.48
CA ASP A 118 24.21 -16.47 -0.79
C ASP A 118 25.08 -15.31 -1.32
N GLN A 119 24.49 -14.41 -2.14
CA GLN A 119 25.21 -13.30 -2.78
C GLN A 119 24.43 -11.99 -2.65
N LEU A 120 24.14 -11.59 -1.41
CA LEU A 120 23.48 -10.33 -1.06
C LEU A 120 24.53 -9.22 -0.96
N THR A 121 24.92 -8.66 -2.10
CA THR A 121 26.04 -7.68 -2.19
C THR A 121 25.62 -6.23 -1.95
N PHE A 122 24.32 -5.94 -1.99
CA PHE A 122 23.77 -4.64 -1.61
C PHE A 122 23.33 -4.70 -0.16
N GLU A 123 23.78 -3.76 0.65
CA GLU A 123 23.37 -3.62 2.04
C GLU A 123 23.14 -2.15 2.37
N LYS A 124 22.00 -1.85 3.03
CA LYS A 124 21.64 -0.48 3.40
C LYS A 124 20.77 -0.44 4.63
N GLU A 125 21.18 0.37 5.63
CA GLU A 125 20.26 0.77 6.69
C GLU A 125 19.22 1.75 6.17
N VAL A 126 17.97 1.52 6.56
CA VAL A 126 16.79 2.30 6.18
C VAL A 126 15.96 2.62 7.41
N SER A 127 15.17 3.68 7.34
CA SER A 127 14.30 4.13 8.42
C SER A 127 13.02 4.77 7.87
N ASP A 128 12.19 5.27 8.75
CA ASP A 128 10.97 6.02 8.38
C ASP A 128 11.22 7.00 7.21
N GLY A 129 10.32 6.99 6.23
CA GLY A 129 10.38 7.79 5.01
C GLY A 129 11.23 7.20 3.87
N TRP A 130 12.01 6.13 4.11
CA TRP A 130 12.81 5.48 3.07
C TRP A 130 11.98 4.53 2.23
N CYS A 131 12.35 4.43 0.96
CA CYS A 131 11.83 3.38 0.08
C CYS A 131 12.94 2.41 -0.33
N VAL A 132 12.52 1.20 -0.64
CA VAL A 132 13.33 0.12 -1.21
C VAL A 132 12.66 -0.30 -2.52
N VAL A 133 13.44 -0.36 -3.59
CA VAL A 133 12.95 -0.78 -4.91
C VAL A 133 13.67 -2.08 -5.26
N VAL A 134 12.91 -3.12 -5.50
CA VAL A 134 13.40 -4.48 -5.76
C VAL A 134 13.02 -4.88 -7.19
N PRO A 135 13.98 -4.94 -8.12
CA PRO A 135 13.72 -5.46 -9.46
C PRO A 135 13.37 -6.94 -9.44
N ALA A 136 12.53 -7.36 -10.37
CA ALA A 136 12.18 -8.77 -10.58
C ALA A 136 13.43 -9.67 -10.62
N GLY A 137 13.37 -10.81 -9.93
CA GLY A 137 14.46 -11.78 -9.83
C GLY A 137 15.55 -11.44 -8.82
N THR A 138 15.48 -10.29 -8.13
CA THR A 138 16.44 -9.91 -7.11
C THR A 138 16.12 -10.60 -5.78
N TRP A 139 17.08 -11.35 -5.21
CA TRP A 139 17.00 -11.84 -3.83
C TRP A 139 17.08 -10.68 -2.86
N HIS A 140 16.15 -10.62 -1.91
CA HIS A 140 16.09 -9.51 -0.97
C HIS A 140 15.51 -9.91 0.37
N ASN A 141 15.89 -9.15 1.40
CA ASN A 141 15.33 -9.21 2.74
C ASN A 141 15.38 -7.81 3.38
N ILE A 142 14.49 -7.54 4.31
CA ILE A 142 14.54 -6.37 5.19
C ILE A 142 14.34 -6.87 6.62
N THR A 143 15.38 -6.79 7.43
CA THR A 143 15.35 -7.17 8.85
C THR A 143 15.07 -5.96 9.72
N ASN A 144 14.12 -6.04 10.64
CA ASN A 144 13.89 -5.00 11.63
C ASN A 144 15.03 -4.95 12.66
N THR A 145 15.88 -3.92 12.56
CA THR A 145 17.00 -3.67 13.48
C THR A 145 16.68 -2.63 14.55
N GLY A 146 15.41 -2.19 14.62
CA GLY A 146 14.93 -1.22 15.59
C GLY A 146 14.54 -1.82 16.93
N THR A 147 13.87 -0.99 17.73
CA THR A 147 13.37 -1.36 19.08
C THR A 147 11.84 -1.38 19.15
N THR A 148 11.18 -1.11 18.04
CA THR A 148 9.72 -1.12 17.85
C THR A 148 9.38 -1.89 16.60
N PRO A 149 8.14 -2.33 16.39
CA PRO A 149 7.73 -2.90 15.13
C PRO A 149 8.08 -1.96 13.96
N MET A 150 8.56 -2.52 12.86
CA MET A 150 8.81 -1.79 11.62
C MET A 150 7.55 -1.87 10.75
N GLN A 151 6.99 -0.70 10.45
CA GLN A 151 5.76 -0.58 9.68
C GLN A 151 6.09 -0.25 8.23
N VAL A 152 5.64 -1.13 7.34
CA VAL A 152 6.01 -1.09 5.92
C VAL A 152 4.74 -1.25 5.09
N TYR A 153 4.62 -0.47 3.99
CA TYR A 153 3.74 -0.92 2.92
C TYR A 153 4.56 -1.36 1.71
N ALA A 154 4.02 -2.33 0.99
CA ALA A 154 4.63 -2.81 -0.24
C ALA A 154 3.64 -2.72 -1.41
N ILE A 155 4.19 -2.45 -2.60
CA ILE A 155 3.47 -2.49 -3.87
C ILE A 155 4.13 -3.56 -4.73
N TYR A 156 3.37 -4.55 -5.13
CA TYR A 156 3.78 -5.61 -6.06
C TYR A 156 3.24 -5.30 -7.46
N ALA A 157 4.05 -5.47 -8.47
CA ALA A 157 3.68 -5.30 -9.86
C ALA A 157 4.26 -6.43 -10.73
N PRO A 158 3.42 -7.40 -11.16
CA PRO A 158 1.99 -7.56 -10.87
C PRO A 158 1.68 -8.00 -9.43
N ALA A 159 0.37 -8.19 -9.11
CA ALA A 159 -0.10 -8.71 -7.84
C ALA A 159 0.55 -10.05 -7.48
N HIS A 160 0.81 -10.27 -6.18
CA HIS A 160 1.53 -11.44 -5.67
C HIS A 160 0.72 -12.29 -4.68
N HIS A 161 -0.18 -11.68 -3.93
CA HIS A 161 -0.98 -12.33 -2.88
C HIS A 161 -2.44 -12.47 -3.27
N ALA A 162 -3.16 -13.37 -2.59
CA ALA A 162 -4.60 -13.48 -2.72
C ALA A 162 -5.30 -12.19 -2.24
N PRO A 163 -6.35 -11.71 -2.94
CA PRO A 163 -7.10 -10.54 -2.52
C PRO A 163 -7.67 -10.69 -1.11
N GLY A 164 -7.58 -9.63 -0.31
CA GLY A 164 -8.08 -9.59 1.05
C GLY A 164 -7.35 -10.50 2.05
N LYS A 165 -6.22 -11.10 1.66
CA LYS A 165 -5.43 -11.96 2.53
C LYS A 165 -4.94 -11.21 3.76
N VAL A 166 -5.09 -11.83 4.93
CA VAL A 166 -4.56 -11.36 6.21
C VAL A 166 -3.77 -12.48 6.87
N GLN A 167 -2.51 -12.19 7.17
CA GLN A 167 -1.57 -13.09 7.85
C GLN A 167 -1.11 -12.40 9.13
N ALA A 168 -1.69 -12.80 10.27
CA ALA A 168 -1.49 -12.11 11.54
C ALA A 168 -0.05 -12.21 12.06
N THR A 169 0.66 -13.29 11.73
CA THR A 169 2.05 -13.54 12.16
C THR A 169 2.87 -14.09 10.99
N GLU A 170 4.20 -13.99 11.11
CA GLU A 170 5.15 -14.55 10.15
C GLU A 170 4.93 -16.07 9.96
N SER A 171 4.75 -16.81 11.05
CA SER A 171 4.51 -18.26 10.98
C SER A 171 3.21 -18.63 10.25
N VAL A 172 2.19 -17.77 10.30
CA VAL A 172 0.96 -17.93 9.51
C VAL A 172 1.26 -17.70 8.03
N ALA A 173 2.07 -16.68 7.71
CA ALA A 173 2.47 -16.39 6.33
C ALA A 173 3.30 -17.52 5.70
N GLU A 174 4.27 -18.07 6.44
CA GLU A 174 5.11 -19.19 5.99
C GLU A 174 4.32 -20.49 5.78
N ALA A 175 3.28 -20.71 6.58
CA ALA A 175 2.44 -21.90 6.48
C ALA A 175 1.36 -21.80 5.37
N ASP A 176 1.09 -20.60 4.88
CA ASP A 176 0.03 -20.33 3.90
C ASP A 176 0.46 -20.75 2.49
N LYS A 177 -0.17 -21.79 1.97
CA LYS A 177 0.11 -22.35 0.64
C LYS A 177 -0.91 -21.94 -0.41
N ASP A 178 -1.97 -21.28 0.00
CA ASP A 178 -3.09 -20.86 -0.86
C ASP A 178 -3.06 -19.33 -1.10
N ASP A 179 -1.87 -18.72 -1.03
CA ASP A 179 -1.67 -17.29 -1.19
C ASP A 179 -1.32 -16.95 -2.65
N GLU A 180 -2.30 -17.12 -3.53
CA GLU A 180 -2.16 -16.91 -4.96
C GLU A 180 -2.93 -15.68 -5.44
N PRO A 181 -2.37 -14.89 -6.38
CA PRO A 181 -3.08 -13.72 -6.92
C PRO A 181 -4.37 -14.14 -7.65
N ALA A 182 -5.35 -13.25 -7.68
CA ALA A 182 -6.61 -13.50 -8.35
C ALA A 182 -6.42 -13.78 -9.86
N ALA A 183 -7.22 -14.68 -10.41
CA ALA A 183 -7.16 -15.04 -11.83
C ALA A 183 -7.45 -13.85 -12.78
N TRP A 184 -8.12 -12.81 -12.31
CA TRP A 184 -8.39 -11.58 -13.07
C TRP A 184 -7.22 -10.56 -13.01
N SER A 185 -6.26 -10.75 -12.11
CA SER A 185 -5.00 -10.00 -12.12
C SER A 185 -4.08 -10.51 -13.23
N VAL A 186 -3.19 -9.64 -13.71
CA VAL A 186 -2.11 -10.09 -14.60
C VAL A 186 -1.23 -11.03 -13.81
N GLN A 187 -1.08 -12.24 -14.33
CA GLN A 187 -0.22 -13.23 -13.70
C GLN A 187 1.24 -12.87 -13.94
N PRO A 188 2.13 -13.11 -12.96
CA PRO A 188 3.55 -12.95 -13.15
C PRO A 188 4.05 -13.65 -14.44
N GLY A 189 4.83 -12.94 -15.25
CA GLY A 189 5.30 -13.45 -16.54
C GLY A 189 4.36 -13.25 -17.74
N HIS A 190 3.17 -12.70 -17.53
CA HIS A 190 2.21 -12.37 -18.57
C HIS A 190 2.00 -10.85 -18.66
N ALA A 191 3.09 -10.07 -18.65
CA ALA A 191 3.00 -8.64 -18.91
C ALA A 191 2.33 -8.42 -20.26
N PRO A 192 1.34 -7.52 -20.39
CA PRO A 192 0.68 -7.25 -21.65
C PRO A 192 1.70 -6.76 -22.66
N ASP A 193 1.57 -7.22 -23.90
CA ASP A 193 2.35 -6.70 -25.02
C ASP A 193 2.15 -5.18 -25.09
N LYS A 194 3.24 -4.44 -25.34
CA LYS A 194 3.24 -2.96 -25.38
C LYS A 194 2.29 -2.36 -26.43
N HIS A 195 1.60 -3.18 -27.21
CA HIS A 195 0.78 -2.83 -28.37
C HIS A 195 -0.58 -3.55 -28.40
N GLY A 196 -1.11 -3.94 -27.23
CA GLY A 196 -2.48 -4.43 -27.10
C GLY A 196 -3.52 -3.32 -27.14
#